data_1938a9af0af4a612c0db079e1662627a
#
_entry.id   1938a9af0af4a612c0db079e1662627a
#
_cell.length_a   1.000
_cell.length_b   1.000
_cell.length_c   1.000
_cell.angle_alpha   90.00
_cell.angle_beta   90.00
_cell.angle_gamma   90.00
#
_symmetry.space_group_name_H-M   'P 1'
#
loop_
_entity.id
_entity.type
_entity.pdbx_description
1 polymer ?
#
loop_
_entity_poly.entity_id
_entity_poly.type
_entity_poly.pdbx_seq_one_letter_code
_entity_poly.pdbx_strand_id
1 'polypeptide(L)'
;MAMSSASGTAEPVVQSTNNNIYFYGAVSESSTLQLKTKLEELDTQLQTMAIHYKIDAPPIHLHIQSYGGSLLHTFYIMDVIKLLKTPVYTYIDGFAASAATLMSVCGKRRFMTESSVMLVHQLSSGASGKFEEIKNEYSNMVEFMEIIKKTYLNYGNISSQELDDLLKQDLWLNSKKSLEYGFVDEIIK
;
A
#
# COMPACT_ATOMS: atom_id res chain seq x y z
N MET A 1 -19.73 5.72 18.48
CA MET A 1 -19.15 4.43 18.87
C MET A 1 -17.66 4.54 18.58
N ALA A 2 -16.83 4.75 19.61
CA ALA A 2 -15.39 4.92 19.42
C ALA A 2 -14.80 3.56 18.98
N MET A 3 -14.26 3.49 17.76
CA MET A 3 -13.46 2.35 17.34
C MET A 3 -12.18 2.38 18.20
N SER A 4 -12.10 1.50 19.18
CA SER A 4 -10.90 1.25 19.96
C SER A 4 -9.77 0.94 18.98
N SER A 5 -8.69 1.71 19.05
CA SER A 5 -7.42 1.35 18.44
C SER A 5 -6.91 0.08 19.14
N ALA A 6 -7.32 -1.06 18.63
CA ALA A 6 -6.76 -2.34 19.06
C ALA A 6 -5.30 -2.36 18.57
N SER A 7 -4.40 -1.88 19.40
CA SER A 7 -2.96 -2.16 19.31
C SER A 7 -2.73 -3.62 19.71
N GLY A 8 -3.33 -4.53 18.94
CA GLY A 8 -2.98 -5.93 19.01
C GLY A 8 -1.60 -6.09 18.38
N THR A 9 -0.61 -6.39 19.20
CA THR A 9 0.76 -6.76 18.80
C THR A 9 0.82 -8.14 18.17
N ALA A 10 -0.17 -8.51 17.34
CA ALA A 10 -0.07 -9.70 16.54
C ALA A 10 1.07 -9.50 15.52
N GLU A 11 2.00 -10.43 15.49
CA GLU A 11 3.06 -10.45 14.48
C GLU A 11 2.44 -10.33 13.08
N PRO A 12 2.96 -9.49 12.20
CA PRO A 12 2.44 -9.37 10.85
C PRO A 12 2.59 -10.70 10.12
N VAL A 13 1.50 -11.14 9.49
CA VAL A 13 1.49 -12.37 8.71
C VAL A 13 1.87 -12.03 7.27
N VAL A 14 3.04 -12.49 6.81
CA VAL A 14 3.43 -12.46 5.41
C VAL A 14 3.62 -13.88 4.92
N GLN A 15 2.60 -14.41 4.25
CA GLN A 15 2.58 -15.80 3.76
C GLN A 15 2.43 -15.82 2.24
N SER A 16 2.91 -16.86 1.60
CA SER A 16 2.73 -17.08 0.17
C SER A 16 2.19 -18.49 -0.11
N THR A 17 1.30 -18.58 -1.09
CA THR A 17 0.77 -19.84 -1.61
C THR A 17 0.58 -19.71 -3.12
N ASN A 18 1.25 -20.56 -3.89
CA ASN A 18 1.33 -20.43 -5.34
C ASN A 18 1.90 -19.06 -5.71
N ASN A 19 1.17 -18.26 -6.54
CA ASN A 19 1.53 -16.90 -6.91
C ASN A 19 0.79 -15.83 -6.06
N ASN A 20 0.21 -16.20 -4.91
CA ASN A 20 -0.44 -15.29 -3.98
C ASN A 20 0.47 -15.00 -2.78
N ILE A 21 0.53 -13.73 -2.38
CA ILE A 21 1.16 -13.27 -1.14
C ILE A 21 0.08 -12.59 -0.30
N TYR A 22 -0.01 -12.95 0.96
CA TYR A 22 -0.91 -12.36 1.94
C TYR A 22 -0.10 -11.49 2.90
N PHE A 23 -0.33 -10.18 2.85
CA PHE A 23 0.28 -9.20 3.74
C PHE A 23 -0.79 -8.70 4.71
N TYR A 24 -0.85 -9.32 5.89
CA TYR A 24 -1.82 -8.99 6.92
C TYR A 24 -1.12 -8.50 8.18
N GLY A 25 -1.40 -7.26 8.58
CA GLY A 25 -0.82 -6.63 9.75
C GLY A 25 -0.11 -5.31 9.49
N ALA A 26 0.71 -4.86 10.43
CA ALA A 26 1.37 -3.57 10.35
C ALA A 26 2.52 -3.53 9.33
N VAL A 27 2.69 -2.39 8.68
CA VAL A 27 3.87 -2.10 7.85
C VAL A 27 5.03 -1.74 8.76
N SER A 28 6.04 -2.59 8.81
CA SER A 28 7.24 -2.47 9.63
C SER A 28 8.48 -2.91 8.86
N GLU A 29 9.66 -2.73 9.43
CA GLU A 29 10.91 -3.25 8.88
C GLU A 29 10.84 -4.77 8.63
N SER A 30 10.40 -5.52 9.63
CA SER A 30 10.30 -6.98 9.55
C SER A 30 9.31 -7.43 8.49
N SER A 31 8.08 -6.86 8.48
CA SER A 31 7.04 -7.27 7.53
C SER A 31 7.36 -6.88 6.08
N THR A 32 8.00 -5.73 5.87
CA THR A 32 8.42 -5.32 4.53
C THR A 32 9.60 -6.12 4.00
N LEU A 33 10.54 -6.53 4.87
CA LEU A 33 11.61 -7.44 4.48
C LEU A 33 11.05 -8.82 4.07
N GLN A 34 10.11 -9.36 4.84
CA GLN A 34 9.45 -10.62 4.49
C GLN A 34 8.68 -10.50 3.17
N LEU A 35 7.92 -9.41 2.98
CA LEU A 35 7.19 -9.16 1.73
C LEU A 35 8.13 -9.07 0.53
N LYS A 36 9.21 -8.27 0.65
CA LYS A 36 10.24 -8.17 -0.39
C LYS A 36 10.79 -9.53 -0.78
N THR A 37 11.20 -10.34 0.21
CA THR A 37 11.78 -11.67 -0.04
C THR A 37 10.79 -12.53 -0.83
N LYS A 38 9.50 -12.55 -0.44
CA LYS A 38 8.47 -13.32 -1.15
C LYS A 38 8.21 -12.82 -2.57
N LEU A 39 8.20 -11.51 -2.76
CA LEU A 39 8.04 -10.89 -4.07
C LEU A 39 9.18 -11.28 -5.02
N GLU A 40 10.44 -11.20 -4.57
CA GLU A 40 11.63 -11.55 -5.38
C GLU A 40 11.71 -13.05 -5.67
N GLU A 41 11.37 -13.90 -4.69
CA GLU A 41 11.27 -15.35 -4.88
C GLU A 41 10.27 -15.70 -5.98
N LEU A 42 9.04 -15.14 -5.90
CA LEU A 42 8.00 -15.38 -6.90
C LEU A 42 8.33 -14.78 -8.26
N ASP A 43 8.91 -13.57 -8.30
CA ASP A 43 9.35 -12.97 -9.57
C ASP A 43 10.32 -13.91 -10.29
N THR A 44 11.32 -14.41 -9.58
CA THR A 44 12.31 -15.35 -10.13
C THR A 44 11.66 -16.65 -10.63
N GLN A 45 10.76 -17.24 -9.84
CA GLN A 45 10.06 -18.49 -10.17
C GLN A 45 9.16 -18.31 -11.40
N LEU A 46 8.33 -17.27 -11.41
CA LEU A 46 7.36 -17.02 -12.48
C LEU A 46 8.04 -16.61 -13.79
N GLN A 47 9.12 -15.83 -13.74
CA GLN A 47 9.93 -15.51 -14.91
C GLN A 47 10.63 -16.76 -15.48
N THR A 48 11.16 -17.63 -14.63
CA THR A 48 11.77 -18.90 -15.06
C THR A 48 10.75 -19.80 -15.75
N MET A 49 9.54 -19.92 -15.16
CA MET A 49 8.43 -20.68 -15.74
C MET A 49 8.00 -20.09 -17.09
N ALA A 50 7.86 -18.77 -17.17
CA ALA A 50 7.47 -18.06 -18.40
C ALA A 50 8.44 -18.35 -19.58
N ILE A 51 9.74 -18.29 -19.29
CA ILE A 51 10.79 -18.60 -20.27
C ILE A 51 10.71 -20.09 -20.70
N HIS A 52 10.56 -20.99 -19.73
CA HIS A 52 10.54 -22.43 -19.99
C HIS A 52 9.34 -22.82 -20.88
N TYR A 53 8.14 -22.31 -20.56
CA TYR A 53 6.91 -22.63 -21.31
C TYR A 53 6.62 -21.70 -22.48
N LYS A 54 7.43 -20.65 -22.69
CA LYS A 54 7.23 -19.62 -23.73
C LYS A 54 5.86 -18.93 -23.64
N ILE A 55 5.50 -18.53 -22.44
CA ILE A 55 4.26 -17.80 -22.11
C ILE A 55 4.62 -16.49 -21.38
N ASP A 56 3.65 -15.60 -21.26
CA ASP A 56 3.81 -14.45 -20.37
C ASP A 56 3.82 -14.92 -18.90
N ALA A 57 4.63 -14.25 -18.07
CA ALA A 57 4.67 -14.54 -16.64
C ALA A 57 3.30 -14.24 -16.00
N PRO A 58 2.67 -15.22 -15.33
CA PRO A 58 1.46 -14.96 -14.56
C PRO A 58 1.73 -13.89 -13.50
N PRO A 59 0.74 -13.04 -13.16
CA PRO A 59 0.93 -12.01 -12.16
C PRO A 59 1.14 -12.58 -10.75
N ILE A 60 1.87 -11.84 -9.93
CA ILE A 60 1.86 -12.02 -8.47
C ILE A 60 0.61 -11.35 -7.92
N HIS A 61 -0.16 -12.04 -7.09
CA HIS A 61 -1.34 -11.52 -6.41
C HIS A 61 -0.97 -11.13 -4.98
N LEU A 62 -0.95 -9.82 -4.70
CA LEU A 62 -0.64 -9.29 -3.37
C LEU A 62 -1.94 -8.90 -2.66
N HIS A 63 -2.31 -9.70 -1.67
CA HIS A 63 -3.48 -9.50 -0.80
C HIS A 63 -3.09 -8.66 0.40
N ILE A 64 -3.82 -7.58 0.67
CA ILE A 64 -3.49 -6.59 1.68
C ILE A 64 -4.65 -6.43 2.66
N GLN A 65 -4.35 -6.65 3.96
CA GLN A 65 -5.22 -6.31 5.07
C GLN A 65 -4.38 -5.63 6.15
N SER A 66 -4.37 -4.29 6.20
CA SER A 66 -3.43 -3.55 7.02
C SER A 66 -3.94 -2.16 7.39
N TYR A 67 -3.71 -1.77 8.63
CA TYR A 67 -3.89 -0.38 9.10
C TYR A 67 -2.73 0.56 8.72
N GLY A 68 -1.73 0.06 8.00
CA GLY A 68 -0.54 0.84 7.63
C GLY A 68 0.59 0.68 8.63
N GLY A 69 1.40 1.71 8.79
CA GLY A 69 2.56 1.72 9.69
C GLY A 69 3.69 2.60 9.16
N SER A 70 4.92 2.09 9.11
CA SER A 70 6.10 2.85 8.75
C SER A 70 6.08 3.34 7.30
N LEU A 71 6.10 4.67 7.13
CA LEU A 71 6.08 5.31 5.82
C LEU A 71 7.37 5.05 5.02
N LEU A 72 8.54 5.11 5.64
CA LEU A 72 9.82 4.89 4.95
C LEU A 72 9.93 3.46 4.41
N HIS A 73 9.49 2.48 5.19
CA HIS A 73 9.43 1.09 4.73
C HIS A 73 8.39 0.89 3.63
N THR A 74 7.30 1.68 3.66
CA THR A 74 6.31 1.69 2.57
C THR A 74 6.90 2.23 1.27
N PHE A 75 7.60 3.35 1.30
CA PHE A 75 8.26 3.89 0.11
C PHE A 75 9.20 2.87 -0.53
N TYR A 76 9.97 2.16 0.30
CA TYR A 76 10.85 1.10 -0.17
C TYR A 76 10.07 -0.03 -0.87
N ILE A 77 9.00 -0.54 -0.25
CA ILE A 77 8.25 -1.65 -0.84
C ILE A 77 7.47 -1.24 -2.11
N MET A 78 7.01 0.02 -2.19
CA MET A 78 6.44 0.58 -3.41
C MET A 78 7.43 0.50 -4.59
N ASP A 79 8.69 0.82 -4.34
CA ASP A 79 9.72 0.75 -5.37
C ASP A 79 10.06 -0.71 -5.73
N VAL A 80 10.09 -1.61 -4.75
CA VAL A 80 10.22 -3.06 -5.02
C VAL A 80 9.11 -3.53 -5.95
N ILE A 81 7.83 -3.25 -5.65
CA ILE A 81 6.69 -3.63 -6.49
C ILE A 81 6.83 -3.12 -7.93
N LYS A 82 7.29 -1.88 -8.11
CA LYS A 82 7.45 -1.26 -9.44
C LYS A 82 8.61 -1.85 -10.25
N LEU A 83 9.66 -2.32 -9.59
CA LEU A 83 10.89 -2.80 -10.23
C LEU A 83 10.84 -4.28 -10.61
N LEU A 84 9.88 -5.04 -10.11
CA LEU A 84 9.70 -6.44 -10.48
C LEU A 84 9.37 -6.57 -11.97
N LYS A 85 9.87 -7.62 -12.59
CA LYS A 85 9.57 -7.98 -13.98
C LYS A 85 8.17 -8.60 -14.12
N THR A 86 7.78 -9.40 -13.13
CA THR A 86 6.45 -10.00 -13.04
C THR A 86 5.45 -8.95 -12.55
N PRO A 87 4.33 -8.72 -13.26
CA PRO A 87 3.34 -7.75 -12.81
C PRO A 87 2.73 -8.15 -11.46
N VAL A 88 2.60 -7.18 -10.56
CA VAL A 88 1.93 -7.35 -9.27
C VAL A 88 0.51 -6.80 -9.36
N TYR A 89 -0.47 -7.64 -9.04
CA TYR A 89 -1.86 -7.28 -8.87
C TYR A 89 -2.18 -7.17 -7.39
N THR A 90 -2.77 -6.07 -6.95
CA THR A 90 -3.07 -5.83 -5.52
C THR A 90 -4.54 -6.05 -5.22
N TYR A 91 -4.81 -6.62 -4.07
CA TYR A 91 -6.16 -6.93 -3.57
C TYR A 91 -6.33 -6.38 -2.18
N ILE A 92 -7.40 -5.62 -1.93
CA ILE A 92 -7.75 -5.17 -0.58
C ILE A 92 -8.75 -6.16 0.00
N ASP A 93 -8.28 -6.90 1.00
CA ASP A 93 -9.06 -7.92 1.71
C ASP A 93 -9.64 -7.33 3.01
N GLY A 94 -10.83 -6.76 2.93
CA GLY A 94 -11.53 -6.13 4.04
C GLY A 94 -11.12 -4.68 4.25
N PHE A 95 -9.85 -4.38 4.46
CA PHE A 95 -9.41 -2.98 4.62
C PHE A 95 -7.93 -2.75 4.28
N ALA A 96 -7.66 -1.53 3.81
CA ALA A 96 -6.31 -0.98 3.76
C ALA A 96 -6.34 0.49 4.23
N ALA A 97 -5.43 0.86 5.13
CA ALA A 97 -5.37 2.21 5.66
C ALA A 97 -3.95 2.80 5.62
N SER A 98 -3.89 4.14 5.51
CA SER A 98 -2.62 4.87 5.64
C SER A 98 -1.54 4.34 4.69
N ALA A 99 -0.35 4.06 5.19
CA ALA A 99 0.79 3.51 4.43
C ALA A 99 0.44 2.28 3.57
N ALA A 100 -0.49 1.42 4.00
CA ALA A 100 -0.91 0.24 3.24
C ALA A 100 -1.63 0.59 1.93
N THR A 101 -2.33 1.73 1.88
CA THR A 101 -3.00 2.18 0.66
C THR A 101 -2.01 2.62 -0.40
N LEU A 102 -0.85 3.15 0.01
CA LEU A 102 0.24 3.49 -0.92
C LEU A 102 0.82 2.25 -1.61
N MET A 103 0.98 1.14 -0.88
CA MET A 103 1.37 -0.15 -1.49
C MET A 103 0.30 -0.65 -2.46
N SER A 104 -0.97 -0.57 -2.04
CA SER A 104 -2.11 -1.05 -2.82
C SER A 104 -2.22 -0.34 -4.17
N VAL A 105 -2.08 0.99 -4.22
CA VAL A 105 -2.22 1.75 -5.47
C VAL A 105 -1.08 1.52 -6.46
N CYS A 106 0.07 0.98 -6.02
CA CYS A 106 1.21 0.69 -6.90
C CYS A 106 1.04 -0.58 -7.75
N GLY A 107 0.01 -1.38 -7.51
CA GLY A 107 -0.28 -2.57 -8.31
C GLY A 107 -0.54 -2.25 -9.79
N LYS A 108 -0.14 -3.17 -10.68
CA LYS A 108 -0.42 -3.09 -12.12
C LYS A 108 -1.92 -3.17 -12.43
N ARG A 109 -2.65 -3.99 -11.66
CA ARG A 109 -4.11 -3.99 -11.53
C ARG A 109 -4.45 -4.04 -10.05
N ARG A 110 -5.53 -3.39 -9.68
CA ARG A 110 -5.89 -3.13 -8.28
C ARG A 110 -7.34 -3.51 -8.05
N PHE A 111 -7.55 -4.37 -7.08
CA PHE A 111 -8.84 -4.95 -6.78
C PHE A 111 -9.22 -4.71 -5.32
N MET A 112 -10.50 -4.68 -5.04
CA MET A 112 -11.03 -4.78 -3.68
C MET A 112 -12.37 -5.51 -3.65
N THR A 113 -12.69 -6.14 -2.54
CA THR A 113 -13.99 -6.78 -2.36
C THR A 113 -15.09 -5.72 -2.11
N GLU A 114 -16.34 -6.07 -2.34
CA GLU A 114 -17.48 -5.13 -2.28
C GLU A 114 -17.61 -4.44 -0.91
N SER A 115 -17.38 -5.18 0.17
CA SER A 115 -17.45 -4.66 1.55
C SER A 115 -16.13 -4.10 2.08
N SER A 116 -15.06 -4.12 1.30
CA SER A 116 -13.77 -3.56 1.72
C SER A 116 -13.80 -2.04 1.76
N VAL A 117 -12.91 -1.49 2.58
CA VAL A 117 -12.77 -0.04 2.77
C VAL A 117 -11.31 0.40 2.72
N MET A 118 -11.08 1.63 2.26
CA MET A 118 -9.76 2.28 2.26
C MET A 118 -9.78 3.53 3.12
N LEU A 119 -8.71 3.78 3.87
CA LEU A 119 -8.50 5.04 4.57
C LEU A 119 -7.24 5.74 4.02
N VAL A 120 -7.49 6.77 3.23
CA VAL A 120 -6.46 7.65 2.67
C VAL A 120 -6.44 8.93 3.48
N HIS A 121 -5.32 9.21 4.14
CA HIS A 121 -5.16 10.38 5.01
C HIS A 121 -3.73 10.93 4.97
N GLN A 122 -3.54 12.13 5.51
CA GLN A 122 -2.23 12.77 5.60
C GLN A 122 -1.27 12.03 6.52
N LEU A 123 0.03 12.33 6.38
CA LEU A 123 1.06 11.87 7.31
C LEU A 123 0.72 12.29 8.75
N SER A 124 0.83 11.33 9.67
CA SER A 124 0.79 11.59 11.11
C SER A 124 2.19 11.34 11.68
N SER A 125 2.78 12.36 12.29
CA SER A 125 4.10 12.31 12.92
C SER A 125 4.16 13.30 14.08
N GLY A 126 5.26 13.27 14.83
CA GLY A 126 5.55 14.21 15.90
C GLY A 126 7.01 14.61 15.88
N ALA A 127 7.30 15.83 16.33
CA ALA A 127 8.66 16.32 16.46
C ALA A 127 8.87 16.90 17.88
N SER A 128 10.03 16.61 18.46
CA SER A 128 10.46 17.19 19.74
C SER A 128 11.96 17.39 19.71
N GLY A 129 12.46 18.41 20.43
CA GLY A 129 13.88 18.71 20.46
C GLY A 129 14.17 20.21 20.38
N LYS A 130 15.34 20.59 19.90
CA LYS A 130 15.74 21.98 19.69
C LYS A 130 15.01 22.58 18.49
N PHE A 131 14.95 23.89 18.42
CA PHE A 131 14.25 24.62 17.37
C PHE A 131 14.62 24.18 15.95
N GLU A 132 15.91 24.06 15.64
CA GLU A 132 16.34 23.64 14.30
C GLU A 132 16.05 22.15 14.03
N GLU A 133 16.07 21.29 15.05
CA GLU A 133 15.67 19.87 14.94
C GLU A 133 14.19 19.75 14.55
N ILE A 134 13.33 20.50 15.25
CA ILE A 134 11.87 20.53 14.93
C ILE A 134 11.61 21.07 13.54
N LYS A 135 12.32 22.13 13.14
CA LYS A 135 12.20 22.73 11.81
C LYS A 135 12.64 21.78 10.71
N ASN A 136 13.74 21.06 10.92
CA ASN A 136 14.21 20.06 9.96
C ASN A 136 13.22 18.91 9.83
N GLU A 137 12.65 18.44 10.96
CA GLU A 137 11.63 17.37 10.92
C GLU A 137 10.36 17.83 10.21
N TYR A 138 9.91 19.07 10.42
CA TYR A 138 8.80 19.64 9.64
C TYR A 138 9.10 19.66 8.14
N SER A 139 10.31 20.06 7.74
CA SER A 139 10.71 20.04 6.34
C SER A 139 10.70 18.63 5.74
N ASN A 140 11.18 17.63 6.49
CA ASN A 140 11.10 16.23 6.08
C ASN A 140 9.64 15.77 5.89
N MET A 141 8.75 16.14 6.81
CA MET A 141 7.31 15.81 6.69
C MET A 141 6.68 16.42 5.45
N VAL A 142 7.06 17.66 5.08
CA VAL A 142 6.59 18.31 3.84
C VAL A 142 7.02 17.50 2.62
N GLU A 143 8.29 17.11 2.53
CA GLU A 143 8.81 16.27 1.43
C GLU A 143 8.08 14.91 1.36
N PHE A 144 7.83 14.27 2.50
CA PHE A 144 7.10 13.02 2.53
C PHE A 144 5.64 13.19 2.07
N MET A 145 5.00 14.29 2.41
CA MET A 145 3.65 14.60 1.94
C MET A 145 3.62 14.80 0.42
N GLU A 146 4.64 15.42 -0.18
CA GLU A 146 4.74 15.54 -1.63
C GLU A 146 4.87 14.16 -2.32
N ILE A 147 5.66 13.24 -1.75
CA ILE A 147 5.76 11.85 -2.27
C ILE A 147 4.39 11.15 -2.19
N ILE A 148 3.69 11.28 -1.06
CA ILE A 148 2.36 10.70 -0.85
C ILE A 148 1.37 11.23 -1.89
N LYS A 149 1.26 12.55 -2.03
CA LYS A 149 0.36 13.20 -2.98
C LYS A 149 0.66 12.77 -4.42
N LYS A 150 1.94 12.86 -4.81
CA LYS A 150 2.39 12.44 -6.13
C LYS A 150 2.02 10.98 -6.43
N THR A 151 2.12 10.11 -5.44
CA THR A 151 1.74 8.70 -5.59
C THR A 151 0.25 8.58 -5.92
N TYR A 152 -0.64 9.17 -5.12
CA TYR A 152 -2.08 9.08 -5.39
C TYR A 152 -2.50 9.75 -6.71
N LEU A 153 -1.89 10.87 -7.07
CA LEU A 153 -2.17 11.55 -8.34
C LEU A 153 -1.68 10.75 -9.56
N ASN A 154 -0.59 10.02 -9.43
CA ASN A 154 -0.06 9.20 -10.52
C ASN A 154 -0.88 7.93 -10.80
N TYR A 155 -1.52 7.38 -9.78
CA TYR A 155 -2.24 6.11 -9.87
C TYR A 155 -3.76 6.26 -9.84
N GLY A 156 -4.27 7.40 -9.33
CA GLY A 156 -5.69 7.69 -9.24
C GLY A 156 -6.20 8.61 -10.34
N ASN A 157 -7.52 8.80 -10.34
CA ASN A 157 -8.25 9.77 -11.18
C ASN A 157 -8.74 10.97 -10.38
N ILE A 158 -8.26 11.13 -9.15
CA ILE A 158 -8.64 12.21 -8.25
C ILE A 158 -7.93 13.51 -8.64
N SER A 159 -8.61 14.64 -8.58
CA SER A 159 -7.96 15.95 -8.78
C SER A 159 -7.08 16.31 -7.57
N SER A 160 -6.08 17.18 -7.79
CA SER A 160 -5.20 17.62 -6.70
C SER A 160 -5.97 18.29 -5.56
N GLN A 161 -7.00 19.07 -5.87
CA GLN A 161 -7.82 19.75 -4.86
C GLN A 161 -8.65 18.75 -4.04
N GLU A 162 -9.28 17.78 -4.69
CA GLU A 162 -10.04 16.73 -4.00
C GLU A 162 -9.14 15.85 -3.14
N LEU A 163 -7.92 15.54 -3.62
CA LEU A 163 -6.94 14.80 -2.84
C LEU A 163 -6.50 15.58 -1.61
N ASP A 164 -6.23 16.89 -1.74
CA ASP A 164 -5.88 17.75 -0.61
C ASP A 164 -6.99 17.80 0.45
N ASP A 165 -8.25 17.80 0.04
CA ASP A 165 -9.38 17.79 0.95
C ASP A 165 -9.60 16.40 1.57
N LEU A 166 -9.40 15.33 0.80
CA LEU A 166 -9.47 13.95 1.29
C LEU A 166 -8.39 13.68 2.34
N LEU A 167 -7.15 14.08 2.09
CA LEU A 167 -6.01 13.85 2.98
C LEU A 167 -6.17 14.52 4.35
N LYS A 168 -6.96 15.60 4.47
CA LYS A 168 -7.25 16.28 5.74
C LYS A 168 -8.26 15.54 6.63
N GLN A 169 -8.88 14.49 6.10
CA GLN A 169 -9.98 13.79 6.77
C GLN A 169 -9.59 12.33 7.06
N ASP A 170 -10.09 11.80 8.17
CA ASP A 170 -9.93 10.38 8.51
C ASP A 170 -11.23 9.61 8.17
N LEU A 171 -11.65 9.69 6.89
CA LEU A 171 -12.86 9.05 6.41
C LEU A 171 -12.55 7.79 5.60
N TRP A 172 -13.21 6.70 5.93
CA TRP A 172 -13.13 5.47 5.17
C TRP A 172 -13.89 5.56 3.85
N LEU A 173 -13.19 5.31 2.77
CA LEU A 173 -13.77 5.18 1.43
C LEU A 173 -14.32 3.76 1.26
N ASN A 174 -15.57 3.64 0.84
CA ASN A 174 -16.12 2.35 0.41
C ASN A 174 -15.57 1.96 -0.98
N SER A 175 -15.87 0.74 -1.42
CA SER A 175 -15.39 0.21 -2.70
C SER A 175 -15.77 1.09 -3.91
N LYS A 176 -17.00 1.62 -3.93
CA LYS A 176 -17.47 2.49 -5.02
C LYS A 176 -16.68 3.80 -5.10
N LYS A 177 -16.42 4.44 -3.95
CA LYS A 177 -15.65 5.68 -3.91
C LYS A 177 -14.18 5.46 -4.22
N SER A 178 -13.62 4.32 -3.79
CA SER A 178 -12.25 3.92 -4.13
C SER A 178 -12.08 3.67 -5.64
N LEU A 179 -13.09 3.08 -6.29
CA LEU A 179 -13.14 2.91 -7.75
C LEU A 179 -13.28 4.26 -8.48
N GLU A 180 -14.16 5.15 -8.01
CA GLU A 180 -14.36 6.49 -8.57
C GLU A 180 -13.06 7.31 -8.56
N TYR A 181 -12.34 7.28 -7.45
CA TYR A 181 -11.04 7.95 -7.33
C TYR A 181 -9.90 7.23 -8.07
N GLY A 182 -10.16 6.07 -8.66
CA GLY A 182 -9.17 5.29 -9.38
C GLY A 182 -8.10 4.68 -8.47
N PHE A 183 -8.36 4.52 -7.17
CA PHE A 183 -7.46 3.83 -6.25
C PHE A 183 -7.52 2.32 -6.42
N VAL A 184 -8.60 1.82 -7.00
CA VAL A 184 -8.75 0.45 -7.48
C VAL A 184 -9.33 0.46 -8.90
N ASP A 185 -9.10 -0.61 -9.65
CA ASP A 185 -9.54 -0.76 -11.04
C ASP A 185 -10.83 -1.59 -11.13
N GLU A 186 -11.08 -2.45 -10.13
CA GLU A 186 -12.22 -3.37 -10.17
C GLU A 186 -12.69 -3.76 -8.76
N ILE A 187 -14.00 -3.89 -8.60
CA ILE A 187 -14.63 -4.45 -7.40
C ILE A 187 -14.99 -5.90 -7.68
N ILE A 188 -14.37 -6.83 -6.95
CA ILE A 188 -14.65 -8.25 -7.05
C ILE A 188 -15.76 -8.66 -6.08
N LYS A 189 -16.62 -9.56 -6.56
CA LYS A 189 -17.79 -10.07 -5.83
C LYS A 189 -17.47 -11.39 -5.13
#